data_5fa2d225fafe321e30b28cdf82b67826
#
_entry.id   5fa2d225fafe321e30b28cdf82b67826
#
_cell.length_a   1.000
_cell.length_b   1.000
_cell.length_c   1.000
_cell.angle_alpha   90.00
_cell.angle_beta   90.00
_cell.angle_gamma   90.00
#
_symmetry.space_group_name_H-M   'P 1'
#
loop_
_entity.id
_entity.type
_entity.pdbx_description
1 polymer ?
#
loop_
_entity_poly.entity_id
_entity_poly.type
_entity_poly.pdbx_seq_one_letter_code
_entity_poly.pdbx_strand_id
1 'polypeptide(L)'
;MKTTNVKAFGTHAADAPLNEMTIDRREVTAKDIEIEILYCGVCHSDLHTARNDWGFTVYPSVPGHEIVGRVTKIGSEVTKLKVGDIAGVGCLVDSCQTCESCKKDLEQYCLTGWTGTYGGVDKHLGGPTLGGYSEKIVVDEHFVLKVPSNLNLAAVAPLLCAGITTWSPLRHWKVGKGSKVAVVGLGGLGHMAIKLAKGLGAEVTLFSRTPGKEKDALALG
;
A
#
# COMPACT_ATOMS: atom_id res chain seq x y z
N MET A 1 13.55 -1.84 -22.49
CA MET A 1 12.32 -1.01 -22.31
C MET A 1 12.76 0.45 -22.15
N LYS A 2 11.98 1.42 -22.67
CA LYS A 2 12.28 2.85 -22.42
C LYS A 2 11.92 3.18 -20.97
N THR A 3 12.71 4.07 -20.35
CA THR A 3 12.51 4.54 -18.98
C THR A 3 12.49 6.06 -18.93
N THR A 4 11.91 6.59 -17.86
CA THR A 4 11.94 8.02 -17.52
C THR A 4 12.50 8.17 -16.12
N ASN A 5 13.43 9.08 -15.93
CA ASN A 5 13.95 9.41 -14.62
C ASN A 5 12.93 10.22 -13.82
N VAL A 6 12.75 9.86 -12.57
CA VAL A 6 11.88 10.57 -11.62
C VAL A 6 12.60 10.76 -10.29
N LYS A 7 12.26 11.83 -9.58
CA LYS A 7 12.77 12.05 -8.22
C LYS A 7 12.13 11.10 -7.23
N ALA A 8 12.90 10.69 -6.25
CA ALA A 8 12.49 9.81 -5.17
C ALA A 8 13.24 10.14 -3.88
N PHE A 9 12.73 9.61 -2.77
CA PHE A 9 13.42 9.54 -1.49
C PHE A 9 13.71 8.09 -1.16
N GLY A 10 14.97 7.75 -1.00
CA GLY A 10 15.40 6.38 -0.72
C GLY A 10 16.71 6.34 0.03
N THR A 11 17.18 5.14 0.32
CA THR A 11 18.45 4.92 1.01
C THR A 11 19.34 3.94 0.26
N HIS A 12 20.64 4.09 0.40
CA HIS A 12 21.66 3.22 -0.18
C HIS A 12 22.20 2.16 0.80
N ALA A 13 21.88 2.26 2.09
CA ALA A 13 22.34 1.33 3.12
C ALA A 13 21.42 1.37 4.34
N ALA A 14 21.50 0.34 5.19
CA ALA A 14 20.67 0.18 6.39
C ALA A 14 20.85 1.28 7.45
N ASP A 15 22.02 1.84 7.52
CA ASP A 15 22.41 2.91 8.46
C ASP A 15 22.41 4.31 7.86
N ALA A 16 22.08 4.42 6.56
CA ALA A 16 22.00 5.70 5.88
C ALA A 16 20.59 6.32 5.98
N PRO A 17 20.49 7.66 6.05
CA PRO A 17 19.19 8.33 6.01
C PRO A 17 18.53 8.20 4.64
N LEU A 18 17.20 8.43 4.60
CA LEU A 18 16.49 8.63 3.34
C LEU A 18 16.91 9.98 2.75
N ASN A 19 17.36 9.98 1.51
CA ASN A 19 17.78 11.18 0.77
C ASN A 19 17.12 11.26 -0.59
N GLU A 20 17.13 12.43 -1.20
CA GLU A 20 16.75 12.59 -2.60
C GLU A 20 17.66 11.73 -3.49
N MET A 21 17.02 11.05 -4.45
CA MET A 21 17.69 10.30 -5.50
C MET A 21 16.86 10.33 -6.77
N THR A 22 17.46 9.88 -7.86
CA THR A 22 16.76 9.66 -9.13
C THR A 22 16.62 8.17 -9.36
N ILE A 23 15.45 7.75 -9.78
CA ILE A 23 15.14 6.36 -10.14
C ILE A 23 14.54 6.28 -11.53
N ASP A 24 14.64 5.12 -12.16
CA ASP A 24 13.99 4.83 -13.42
C ASP A 24 12.57 4.32 -13.22
N ARG A 25 11.62 4.87 -13.98
CA ARG A 25 10.29 4.30 -14.17
C ARG A 25 10.11 3.89 -15.62
N ARG A 26 9.58 2.69 -15.82
CA ARG A 26 9.30 2.17 -17.17
C ARG A 26 8.18 2.95 -17.86
N GLU A 27 8.15 2.94 -19.18
CA GLU A 27 7.00 3.37 -19.95
C GLU A 27 5.83 2.41 -19.73
N VAL A 28 4.59 2.91 -19.90
CA VAL A 28 3.37 2.11 -19.78
C VAL A 28 3.32 1.04 -20.87
N THR A 29 2.98 -0.18 -20.51
CA THR A 29 2.59 -1.25 -21.43
C THR A 29 1.09 -1.24 -21.68
N ALA A 30 0.55 -2.22 -22.42
CA ALA A 30 -0.87 -2.24 -22.78
C ALA A 30 -1.83 -2.21 -21.58
N LYS A 31 -1.44 -2.82 -20.45
CA LYS A 31 -2.29 -2.93 -19.24
C LYS A 31 -1.89 -2.00 -18.11
N ASP A 32 -0.91 -1.15 -18.30
CA ASP A 32 -0.36 -0.32 -17.24
C ASP A 32 -1.07 1.02 -17.09
N ILE A 33 -0.99 1.52 -15.88
CA ILE A 33 -1.41 2.87 -15.48
C ILE A 33 -0.19 3.59 -14.91
N GLU A 34 0.14 4.78 -15.44
CA GLU A 34 1.08 5.71 -14.83
C GLU A 34 0.32 6.63 -13.88
N ILE A 35 0.81 6.76 -12.66
CA ILE A 35 0.22 7.55 -11.60
C ILE A 35 1.23 8.59 -11.13
N GLU A 36 0.90 9.88 -11.21
CA GLU A 36 1.55 10.96 -10.49
C GLU A 36 1.15 10.87 -9.01
N ILE A 37 2.13 10.69 -8.13
CA ILE A 37 1.89 10.47 -6.70
C ILE A 37 1.62 11.83 -6.02
N LEU A 38 0.46 11.94 -5.40
CA LEU A 38 0.05 13.13 -4.64
C LEU A 38 0.29 12.94 -3.14
N TYR A 39 0.08 11.72 -2.64
CA TYR A 39 0.29 11.34 -1.26
C TYR A 39 0.82 9.91 -1.18
N CYS A 40 1.73 9.68 -0.26
CA CYS A 40 2.16 8.35 0.13
C CYS A 40 2.20 8.30 1.65
N GLY A 41 1.39 7.43 2.25
CA GLY A 41 1.39 7.23 3.69
C GLY A 41 2.69 6.57 4.18
N VAL A 42 2.98 6.72 5.46
CA VAL A 42 4.15 6.14 6.12
C VAL A 42 3.71 4.96 6.97
N CYS A 43 4.22 3.78 6.64
CA CYS A 43 4.04 2.55 7.40
C CYS A 43 5.32 2.18 8.16
N HIS A 44 5.19 1.47 9.27
CA HIS A 44 6.37 0.96 9.99
C HIS A 44 7.20 -0.02 9.14
N SER A 45 6.57 -0.69 8.17
CA SER A 45 7.25 -1.56 7.20
C SER A 45 8.26 -0.80 6.33
N ASP A 46 7.99 0.46 6.02
CA ASP A 46 8.91 1.30 5.25
C ASP A 46 10.22 1.52 6.02
N LEU A 47 10.10 1.75 7.34
CA LEU A 47 11.25 1.91 8.23
C LEU A 47 12.03 0.61 8.39
N HIS A 48 11.33 -0.52 8.61
CA HIS A 48 11.97 -1.84 8.72
C HIS A 48 12.72 -2.20 7.43
N THR A 49 12.14 -1.90 6.27
CA THR A 49 12.82 -2.13 4.98
C THR A 49 14.02 -1.22 4.83
N ALA A 50 13.88 0.09 5.08
CA ALA A 50 15.00 1.02 4.96
C ALA A 50 16.18 0.63 5.84
N ARG A 51 15.92 0.13 7.05
CA ARG A 51 16.92 -0.32 8.04
C ARG A 51 17.38 -1.75 7.88
N ASN A 52 16.82 -2.50 6.94
CA ASN A 52 17.08 -3.93 6.77
C ASN A 52 16.82 -4.77 8.03
N ASP A 53 15.85 -4.37 8.85
CA ASP A 53 15.52 -5.07 10.09
C ASP A 53 15.07 -6.53 9.85
N TRP A 54 14.58 -6.84 8.65
CA TRP A 54 14.17 -8.18 8.22
C TRP A 54 15.29 -8.98 7.53
N GLY A 55 16.43 -8.38 7.24
CA GLY A 55 17.62 -9.06 6.71
C GLY A 55 17.61 -9.36 5.20
N PHE A 56 16.64 -8.83 4.43
CA PHE A 56 16.51 -9.12 2.99
C PHE A 56 16.38 -7.88 2.10
N THR A 57 16.65 -6.68 2.62
CA THR A 57 16.54 -5.45 1.82
C THR A 57 17.64 -5.39 0.76
N VAL A 58 17.25 -5.12 -0.48
CA VAL A 58 18.16 -4.83 -1.58
C VAL A 58 18.27 -3.32 -1.75
N TYR A 59 19.49 -2.79 -1.77
CA TYR A 59 19.74 -1.36 -1.96
C TYR A 59 20.18 -1.05 -3.39
N PRO A 60 19.89 0.18 -3.91
CA PRO A 60 19.13 1.24 -3.25
C PRO A 60 17.67 0.85 -3.04
N SER A 61 17.08 1.31 -1.92
CA SER A 61 15.70 1.04 -1.56
C SER A 61 14.91 2.34 -1.49
N VAL A 62 13.76 2.36 -2.17
CA VAL A 62 12.75 3.43 -2.11
C VAL A 62 11.47 2.83 -1.56
N PRO A 63 11.13 3.10 -0.30
CA PRO A 63 9.90 2.57 0.31
C PRO A 63 8.62 3.28 -0.16
N GLY A 64 7.50 3.01 0.53
CA GLY A 64 6.20 3.60 0.28
C GLY A 64 5.25 2.67 -0.48
N HIS A 65 4.16 2.27 0.20
CA HIS A 65 3.13 1.37 -0.36
C HIS A 65 1.71 1.78 0.02
N GLU A 66 1.53 3.03 0.38
CA GLU A 66 0.24 3.64 0.69
C GLU A 66 0.03 4.82 -0.27
N ILE A 67 -0.06 4.54 -1.57
CA ILE A 67 0.03 5.52 -2.65
C ILE A 67 -1.35 6.00 -3.07
N VAL A 68 -1.55 7.31 -3.09
CA VAL A 68 -2.71 7.97 -3.72
C VAL A 68 -2.20 8.99 -4.72
N GLY A 69 -2.69 8.92 -5.94
CA GLY A 69 -2.23 9.81 -7.00
C GLY A 69 -3.23 9.99 -8.13
N ARG A 70 -2.81 10.75 -9.13
CA ARG A 70 -3.57 11.06 -10.35
C ARG A 70 -3.07 10.22 -11.51
N VAL A 71 -3.97 9.57 -12.22
CA VAL A 71 -3.65 8.87 -13.47
C VAL A 71 -3.20 9.89 -14.52
N THR A 72 -1.99 9.72 -15.04
CA THR A 72 -1.39 10.59 -16.07
C THR A 72 -1.30 9.93 -17.44
N LYS A 73 -1.10 8.60 -17.49
CA LYS A 73 -1.13 7.81 -18.73
C LYS A 73 -1.78 6.46 -18.46
N ILE A 74 -2.33 5.88 -19.51
CA ILE A 74 -2.89 4.52 -19.50
C ILE A 74 -2.44 3.76 -20.75
N GLY A 75 -2.29 2.44 -20.61
CA GLY A 75 -2.08 1.53 -21.73
C GLY A 75 -3.33 1.32 -22.57
N SER A 76 -3.16 0.75 -23.76
CA SER A 76 -4.24 0.57 -24.75
C SER A 76 -5.33 -0.42 -24.34
N GLU A 77 -5.06 -1.31 -23.40
CA GLU A 77 -5.99 -2.33 -22.88
C GLU A 77 -6.60 -1.95 -21.52
N VAL A 78 -6.22 -0.81 -20.95
CA VAL A 78 -6.75 -0.33 -19.67
C VAL A 78 -8.21 0.07 -19.81
N THR A 79 -9.06 -0.47 -18.95
CA THR A 79 -10.51 -0.25 -18.97
C THR A 79 -11.08 0.31 -17.67
N LYS A 80 -10.36 0.10 -16.55
CA LYS A 80 -10.82 0.37 -15.18
C LYS A 80 -10.76 1.85 -14.81
N LEU A 81 -9.79 2.57 -15.36
CA LEU A 81 -9.48 3.97 -15.04
C LEU A 81 -9.16 4.76 -16.30
N LYS A 82 -9.31 6.07 -16.24
CA LYS A 82 -8.96 7.02 -17.29
C LYS A 82 -8.01 8.09 -16.77
N VAL A 83 -7.31 8.77 -17.68
CA VAL A 83 -6.45 9.92 -17.35
C VAL A 83 -7.28 10.97 -16.59
N GLY A 84 -6.71 11.46 -15.49
CA GLY A 84 -7.33 12.41 -14.57
C GLY A 84 -8.05 11.76 -13.37
N ASP A 85 -8.38 10.47 -13.41
CA ASP A 85 -8.95 9.76 -12.26
C ASP A 85 -7.96 9.75 -11.08
N ILE A 86 -8.51 9.68 -9.86
CA ILE A 86 -7.71 9.45 -8.65
C ILE A 86 -7.63 7.96 -8.39
N ALA A 87 -6.41 7.50 -8.19
CA ALA A 87 -6.05 6.10 -8.05
C ALA A 87 -5.26 5.84 -6.77
N GLY A 88 -5.37 4.61 -6.25
CA GLY A 88 -4.60 4.13 -5.12
C GLY A 88 -3.83 2.86 -5.45
N VAL A 89 -2.65 2.71 -4.86
CA VAL A 89 -1.83 1.49 -4.95
C VAL A 89 -1.38 1.10 -3.54
N GLY A 90 -1.66 -0.14 -3.18
CA GLY A 90 -1.31 -0.71 -1.88
C GLY A 90 0.01 -1.46 -1.88
N CYS A 91 0.04 -2.59 -1.17
CA CYS A 91 1.26 -3.35 -0.91
C CYS A 91 1.72 -4.22 -2.09
N LEU A 92 0.87 -4.50 -3.07
CA LEU A 92 1.14 -5.37 -4.21
C LEU A 92 1.02 -4.61 -5.52
N VAL A 93 1.93 -4.89 -6.47
CA VAL A 93 1.94 -4.28 -7.82
C VAL A 93 1.96 -5.30 -8.95
N ASP A 94 2.19 -6.58 -8.63
CA ASP A 94 2.18 -7.65 -9.64
C ASP A 94 1.99 -9.04 -9.01
N SER A 95 1.51 -9.99 -9.82
CA SER A 95 1.44 -11.42 -9.55
C SER A 95 1.46 -12.18 -10.88
N CYS A 96 1.35 -13.51 -10.86
CA CYS A 96 1.24 -14.25 -12.13
C CYS A 96 -0.12 -14.11 -12.81
N GLN A 97 -1.17 -13.70 -12.12
CA GLN A 97 -2.55 -13.53 -12.58
C GLN A 97 -3.19 -14.78 -13.22
N THR A 98 -2.48 -15.92 -13.24
CA THR A 98 -2.91 -17.14 -13.96
C THR A 98 -3.09 -18.37 -13.08
N CYS A 99 -2.48 -18.41 -11.89
CA CYS A 99 -2.63 -19.52 -10.96
C CYS A 99 -4.02 -19.53 -10.30
N GLU A 100 -4.36 -20.63 -9.64
CA GLU A 100 -5.67 -20.78 -9.01
C GLU A 100 -5.97 -19.73 -7.94
N SER A 101 -4.96 -19.28 -7.20
CA SER A 101 -5.13 -18.21 -6.20
C SER A 101 -5.45 -16.88 -6.87
N CYS A 102 -4.67 -16.49 -7.88
CA CYS A 102 -4.90 -15.22 -8.60
C CYS A 102 -6.26 -15.19 -9.31
N LYS A 103 -6.70 -16.33 -9.89
CA LYS A 103 -8.04 -16.44 -10.52
C LYS A 103 -9.20 -16.30 -9.53
N LYS A 104 -8.93 -16.32 -8.24
CA LYS A 104 -9.89 -16.15 -7.15
C LYS A 104 -9.72 -14.82 -6.42
N ASP A 105 -9.01 -13.88 -7.00
CA ASP A 105 -8.67 -12.58 -6.40
C ASP A 105 -7.93 -12.73 -5.06
N LEU A 106 -7.02 -13.70 -4.99
CA LEU A 106 -6.20 -14.01 -3.82
C LEU A 106 -4.71 -13.92 -4.18
N GLU A 107 -4.30 -12.83 -4.81
CA GLU A 107 -2.94 -12.60 -5.33
C GLU A 107 -1.87 -12.68 -4.24
N GLN A 108 -2.21 -12.36 -2.98
CA GLN A 108 -1.33 -12.52 -1.83
C GLN A 108 -0.90 -13.98 -1.60
N TYR A 109 -1.62 -14.93 -2.18
CA TYR A 109 -1.30 -16.37 -2.19
C TYR A 109 -0.86 -16.86 -3.58
N CYS A 110 -0.36 -15.98 -4.44
CA CYS A 110 0.13 -16.34 -5.76
C CYS A 110 1.16 -17.47 -5.67
N LEU A 111 0.96 -18.58 -6.41
CA LEU A 111 1.80 -19.77 -6.34
C LEU A 111 3.23 -19.55 -6.86
N THR A 112 3.44 -18.53 -7.68
CA THR A 112 4.77 -18.13 -8.17
C THR A 112 5.35 -16.92 -7.44
N GLY A 113 4.68 -16.46 -6.38
CA GLY A 113 5.00 -15.26 -5.64
C GLY A 113 4.32 -14.01 -6.21
N TRP A 114 3.88 -13.15 -5.31
CA TRP A 114 3.43 -11.80 -5.61
C TRP A 114 4.60 -10.82 -5.59
N THR A 115 4.45 -9.67 -6.23
CA THR A 115 5.46 -8.62 -6.23
C THR A 115 5.01 -7.45 -5.35
N GLY A 116 5.83 -7.12 -4.35
CA GLY A 116 5.61 -5.96 -3.49
C GLY A 116 5.80 -4.64 -4.23
N THR A 117 5.16 -3.60 -3.75
CA THR A 117 5.28 -2.24 -4.28
C THR A 117 6.70 -1.71 -4.18
N TYR A 118 7.46 -2.19 -3.20
CA TYR A 118 8.92 -2.05 -3.10
C TYR A 118 9.54 -3.36 -2.58
N GLY A 119 10.82 -3.55 -2.85
CA GLY A 119 11.59 -4.71 -2.39
C GLY A 119 11.18 -6.05 -3.02
N GLY A 120 10.24 -6.06 -3.96
CA GLY A 120 9.91 -7.22 -4.78
C GLY A 120 10.83 -7.31 -5.99
N VAL A 121 10.66 -8.35 -6.82
CA VAL A 121 11.40 -8.50 -8.08
C VAL A 121 10.65 -7.76 -9.19
N ASP A 122 11.28 -6.73 -9.77
CA ASP A 122 10.73 -6.04 -10.95
C ASP A 122 10.93 -6.93 -12.19
N LYS A 123 9.83 -7.46 -12.71
CA LYS A 123 9.85 -8.35 -13.89
C LYS A 123 10.14 -7.63 -15.21
N HIS A 124 10.05 -6.29 -15.22
CA HIS A 124 10.20 -5.47 -16.41
C HIS A 124 11.60 -4.86 -16.55
N LEU A 125 12.13 -4.29 -15.46
CA LEU A 125 13.44 -3.63 -15.43
C LEU A 125 14.52 -4.50 -14.80
N GLY A 126 14.13 -5.54 -14.06
CA GLY A 126 15.05 -6.29 -13.22
C GLY A 126 15.37 -5.54 -11.92
N GLY A 127 16.02 -6.23 -10.98
CA GLY A 127 16.33 -5.66 -9.68
C GLY A 127 15.11 -5.53 -8.76
N PRO A 128 15.17 -4.72 -7.68
CA PRO A 128 14.08 -4.54 -6.76
C PRO A 128 13.03 -3.56 -7.30
N THR A 129 11.75 -3.81 -7.01
CA THR A 129 10.72 -2.79 -7.17
C THR A 129 10.98 -1.62 -6.21
N LEU A 130 10.65 -0.41 -6.66
CA LEU A 130 10.85 0.85 -5.93
C LEU A 130 9.50 1.49 -5.65
N GLY A 131 9.27 1.94 -4.42
CA GLY A 131 7.97 2.34 -3.90
C GLY A 131 7.54 3.78 -4.18
N GLY A 132 6.54 4.18 -3.41
CA GLY A 132 5.79 5.42 -3.59
C GLY A 132 6.44 6.67 -2.99
N TYR A 133 7.59 6.58 -2.33
CA TYR A 133 8.35 7.78 -1.99
C TYR A 133 9.07 8.32 -3.23
N SER A 134 8.29 8.55 -4.28
CA SER A 134 8.73 9.02 -5.59
C SER A 134 7.62 9.84 -6.26
N GLU A 135 7.96 10.58 -7.31
CA GLU A 135 6.98 11.42 -8.02
C GLU A 135 5.94 10.61 -8.81
N LYS A 136 6.34 9.40 -9.28
CA LYS A 136 5.48 8.58 -10.14
C LYS A 136 5.65 7.09 -9.87
N ILE A 137 4.62 6.32 -10.24
CA ILE A 137 4.68 4.87 -10.32
C ILE A 137 3.94 4.37 -11.56
N VAL A 138 4.38 3.23 -12.12
CA VAL A 138 3.71 2.54 -13.22
C VAL A 138 3.33 1.14 -12.77
N VAL A 139 2.03 0.81 -12.82
CA VAL A 139 1.46 -0.41 -12.24
C VAL A 139 0.41 -0.99 -13.19
N ASP A 140 0.35 -2.32 -13.28
CA ASP A 140 -0.74 -3.02 -13.98
C ASP A 140 -2.11 -2.63 -13.37
N GLU A 141 -3.11 -2.35 -14.22
CA GLU A 141 -4.44 -1.88 -13.77
C GLU A 141 -5.11 -2.82 -12.77
N HIS A 142 -4.76 -4.10 -12.78
CA HIS A 142 -5.29 -5.09 -11.84
C HIS A 142 -5.02 -4.71 -10.36
N PHE A 143 -3.84 -4.15 -10.09
CA PHE A 143 -3.40 -3.72 -8.77
C PHE A 143 -3.70 -2.26 -8.43
N VAL A 144 -4.39 -1.56 -9.31
CA VAL A 144 -4.77 -0.15 -9.11
C VAL A 144 -6.23 -0.05 -8.67
N LEU A 145 -6.48 0.72 -7.63
CA LEU A 145 -7.81 0.96 -7.07
C LEU A 145 -8.31 2.35 -7.45
N LYS A 146 -9.59 2.47 -7.79
CA LYS A 146 -10.23 3.77 -7.97
C LYS A 146 -10.56 4.38 -6.61
N VAL A 147 -10.10 5.60 -6.38
CA VAL A 147 -10.40 6.36 -5.16
C VAL A 147 -11.64 7.22 -5.37
N PRO A 148 -12.67 7.10 -4.53
CA PRO A 148 -13.87 7.95 -4.60
C PRO A 148 -13.54 9.43 -4.41
N SER A 149 -14.19 10.31 -5.20
CA SER A 149 -13.92 11.74 -5.22
C SER A 149 -14.34 12.50 -3.95
N ASN A 150 -15.18 11.89 -3.11
CA ASN A 150 -15.66 12.47 -1.86
C ASN A 150 -14.75 12.23 -0.65
N LEU A 151 -13.62 11.56 -0.86
CA LEU A 151 -12.66 11.26 0.22
C LEU A 151 -11.51 12.27 0.25
N ASN A 152 -11.01 12.55 1.45
CA ASN A 152 -9.77 13.29 1.63
C ASN A 152 -8.59 12.41 1.20
N LEU A 153 -7.87 12.81 0.17
CA LEU A 153 -6.82 11.97 -0.46
C LEU A 153 -5.68 11.62 0.51
N ALA A 154 -5.28 12.56 1.36
CA ALA A 154 -4.25 12.30 2.36
C ALA A 154 -4.70 11.25 3.39
N ALA A 155 -6.00 11.25 3.75
CA ALA A 155 -6.56 10.29 4.69
C ALA A 155 -6.84 8.91 4.05
N VAL A 156 -6.90 8.83 2.71
CA VAL A 156 -7.05 7.56 1.99
C VAL A 156 -5.75 6.76 1.98
N ALA A 157 -4.61 7.41 1.88
CA ALA A 157 -3.32 6.74 1.75
C ALA A 157 -3.11 5.63 2.80
N PRO A 158 -3.29 5.83 4.11
CA PRO A 158 -3.14 4.77 5.12
C PRO A 158 -4.15 3.63 4.98
N LEU A 159 -5.28 3.82 4.29
CA LEU A 159 -6.26 2.75 4.07
C LEU A 159 -5.71 1.64 3.17
N LEU A 160 -4.71 1.96 2.34
CA LEU A 160 -4.12 1.04 1.38
C LEU A 160 -3.16 0.01 2.01
N CYS A 161 -2.78 0.20 3.26
CA CYS A 161 -2.05 -0.77 4.07
C CYS A 161 -2.79 -1.04 5.39
N ALA A 162 -2.74 -0.12 6.36
CA ALA A 162 -3.37 -0.30 7.67
C ALA A 162 -4.88 -0.54 7.57
N GLY A 163 -5.56 0.12 6.64
CA GLY A 163 -6.98 -0.06 6.39
C GLY A 163 -7.31 -1.47 5.92
N ILE A 164 -6.75 -1.92 4.80
CA ILE A 164 -7.03 -3.26 4.25
C ILE A 164 -6.56 -4.37 5.19
N THR A 165 -5.42 -4.20 5.86
CA THR A 165 -4.87 -5.18 6.81
C THR A 165 -5.82 -5.44 7.98
N THR A 166 -6.52 -4.42 8.44
CA THR A 166 -7.49 -4.54 9.54
C THR A 166 -8.90 -4.85 9.05
N TRP A 167 -9.27 -4.38 7.87
CA TRP A 167 -10.57 -4.66 7.24
C TRP A 167 -10.73 -6.12 6.85
N SER A 168 -9.71 -6.72 6.23
CA SER A 168 -9.77 -8.10 5.73
C SER A 168 -10.16 -9.13 6.79
N PRO A 169 -9.53 -9.20 7.97
CA PRO A 169 -9.95 -10.14 9.01
C PRO A 169 -11.33 -9.83 9.58
N LEU A 170 -11.71 -8.56 9.73
CA LEU A 170 -13.06 -8.20 10.18
C LEU A 170 -14.13 -8.74 9.22
N ARG A 171 -13.89 -8.65 7.91
CA ARG A 171 -14.80 -9.20 6.89
C ARG A 171 -14.76 -10.72 6.85
N HIS A 172 -13.58 -11.33 6.92
CA HIS A 172 -13.41 -12.79 6.92
C HIS A 172 -14.20 -13.44 8.07
N TRP A 173 -14.08 -12.89 9.25
CA TRP A 173 -14.77 -13.38 10.45
C TRP A 173 -16.19 -12.83 10.61
N LYS A 174 -16.71 -12.14 9.58
CA LYS A 174 -18.09 -11.62 9.52
C LYS A 174 -18.43 -10.72 10.72
N VAL A 175 -17.49 -9.91 11.15
CA VAL A 175 -17.70 -8.95 12.25
C VAL A 175 -18.82 -7.97 11.86
N GLY A 176 -19.75 -7.74 12.80
CA GLY A 176 -20.90 -6.86 12.61
C GLY A 176 -21.58 -6.54 13.94
N LYS A 177 -22.83 -6.08 13.87
CA LYS A 177 -23.63 -5.74 15.04
C LYS A 177 -23.73 -6.94 16.00
N GLY A 178 -23.39 -6.72 17.26
CA GLY A 178 -23.38 -7.74 18.32
C GLY A 178 -22.07 -8.53 18.42
N SER A 179 -21.12 -8.35 17.52
CA SER A 179 -19.78 -8.93 17.66
C SER A 179 -18.99 -8.21 18.75
N LYS A 180 -18.17 -8.98 19.49
CA LYS A 180 -17.18 -8.45 20.43
C LYS A 180 -15.80 -8.60 19.83
N VAL A 181 -15.08 -7.48 19.69
CA VAL A 181 -13.75 -7.44 19.07
C VAL A 181 -12.74 -6.89 20.06
N ALA A 182 -11.67 -7.62 20.28
CA ALA A 182 -10.53 -7.15 21.06
C ALA A 182 -9.41 -6.67 20.14
N VAL A 183 -8.90 -5.47 20.38
CA VAL A 183 -7.75 -4.90 19.68
C VAL A 183 -6.59 -4.78 20.66
N VAL A 184 -5.42 -5.30 20.30
CA VAL A 184 -4.22 -5.22 21.13
C VAL A 184 -3.26 -4.19 20.55
N GLY A 185 -3.06 -3.10 21.29
CA GLY A 185 -2.18 -1.98 20.90
C GLY A 185 -2.90 -0.89 20.12
N LEU A 186 -2.56 0.36 20.44
CA LEU A 186 -3.05 1.57 19.75
C LEU A 186 -1.88 2.24 19.01
N GLY A 187 -1.60 1.73 17.83
CA GLY A 187 -0.73 2.31 16.82
C GLY A 187 -1.53 2.58 15.55
N GLY A 188 -0.88 2.72 14.39
CA GLY A 188 -1.53 2.97 13.11
C GLY A 188 -2.59 1.91 12.75
N LEU A 189 -2.25 0.62 12.88
CA LEU A 189 -3.18 -0.48 12.62
C LEU A 189 -4.29 -0.54 13.67
N GLY A 190 -3.94 -0.49 14.97
CA GLY A 190 -4.93 -0.57 16.05
C GLY A 190 -5.97 0.54 15.98
N HIS A 191 -5.57 1.75 15.64
CA HIS A 191 -6.46 2.88 15.39
C HIS A 191 -7.45 2.58 14.25
N MET A 192 -6.97 2.04 13.11
CA MET A 192 -7.85 1.63 12.00
C MET A 192 -8.77 0.48 12.39
N ALA A 193 -8.26 -0.52 13.12
CA ALA A 193 -9.06 -1.66 13.57
C ALA A 193 -10.25 -1.21 14.45
N ILE A 194 -10.02 -0.29 15.39
CA ILE A 194 -11.08 0.26 16.25
C ILE A 194 -12.15 0.94 15.40
N LYS A 195 -11.75 1.89 14.54
CA LYS A 195 -12.68 2.64 13.70
C LYS A 195 -13.51 1.74 12.78
N LEU A 196 -12.87 0.77 12.13
CA LEU A 196 -13.53 -0.14 11.21
C LEU A 196 -14.45 -1.12 11.93
N ALA A 197 -14.01 -1.73 13.05
CA ALA A 197 -14.86 -2.61 13.84
C ALA A 197 -16.06 -1.86 14.42
N LYS A 198 -15.86 -0.65 14.92
CA LYS A 198 -16.95 0.22 15.40
C LYS A 198 -17.92 0.59 14.29
N GLY A 199 -17.40 0.96 13.10
CA GLY A 199 -18.21 1.26 11.92
C GLY A 199 -19.06 0.07 11.46
N LEU A 200 -18.61 -1.17 11.70
CA LEU A 200 -19.37 -2.40 11.46
C LEU A 200 -20.42 -2.69 12.56
N GLY A 201 -20.45 -1.91 13.64
CA GLY A 201 -21.39 -2.07 14.75
C GLY A 201 -20.94 -3.03 15.85
N ALA A 202 -19.66 -3.38 15.89
CA ALA A 202 -19.11 -4.23 16.95
C ALA A 202 -18.91 -3.45 18.27
N GLU A 203 -18.93 -4.19 19.38
CA GLU A 203 -18.41 -3.75 20.66
C GLU A 203 -16.90 -3.96 20.69
N VAL A 204 -16.14 -2.88 20.91
CA VAL A 204 -14.68 -2.92 20.81
C VAL A 204 -14.02 -2.75 22.16
N THR A 205 -13.11 -3.66 22.51
CA THR A 205 -12.25 -3.57 23.69
C THR A 205 -10.79 -3.39 23.28
N LEU A 206 -10.15 -2.33 23.76
CA LEU A 206 -8.72 -2.07 23.51
C LEU A 206 -7.87 -2.48 24.70
N PHE A 207 -6.82 -3.25 24.43
CA PHE A 207 -5.74 -3.51 25.38
C PHE A 207 -4.52 -2.65 25.05
N SER A 208 -4.12 -1.78 25.97
CA SER A 208 -2.97 -0.88 25.77
C SER A 208 -2.06 -0.87 27.01
N ARG A 209 -0.75 -0.82 26.81
CA ARG A 209 0.24 -0.63 27.89
C ARG A 209 0.39 0.83 28.29
N THR A 210 -0.18 1.76 27.54
CA THR A 210 0.02 3.21 27.70
C THR A 210 -1.27 3.86 28.17
N PRO A 211 -1.44 4.12 29.49
CA PRO A 211 -2.66 4.73 30.02
C PRO A 211 -2.99 6.10 29.40
N GLY A 212 -1.98 6.90 29.05
CA GLY A 212 -2.16 8.20 28.42
C GLY A 212 -2.87 8.19 27.05
N LYS A 213 -3.08 7.02 26.44
CA LYS A 213 -3.83 6.85 25.17
C LYS A 213 -5.34 6.59 25.38
N GLU A 214 -5.83 6.54 26.61
CA GLU A 214 -7.24 6.25 26.90
C GLU A 214 -8.19 7.24 26.24
N LYS A 215 -7.91 8.54 26.36
CA LYS A 215 -8.72 9.59 25.74
C LYS A 215 -8.81 9.44 24.23
N ASP A 216 -7.70 9.15 23.58
CA ASP A 216 -7.65 8.96 22.13
C ASP A 216 -8.42 7.68 21.73
N ALA A 217 -8.26 6.61 22.50
CA ALA A 217 -8.98 5.36 22.26
C ALA A 217 -10.50 5.54 22.32
N LEU A 218 -10.99 6.22 23.38
CA LEU A 218 -12.42 6.52 23.54
C LEU A 218 -12.98 7.43 22.44
N ALA A 219 -12.15 8.36 21.93
CA ALA A 219 -12.54 9.23 20.82
C ALA A 219 -12.67 8.49 19.47
N LEU A 220 -12.03 7.34 19.32
CA LEU A 220 -12.13 6.49 18.13
C LEU A 220 -13.38 5.60 18.12
N GLY A 221 -14.05 5.43 19.25
CA GLY A 221 -15.27 4.64 19.47
C GLY A 221 -15.06 3.50 20.45
#